data_598105bf0758749e85e04c5a5f1d0d96
#
_entry.id   598105bf0758749e85e04c5a5f1d0d96
#
_cell.length_a   1.000
_cell.length_b   1.000
_cell.length_c   1.000
_cell.angle_alpha   90.00
_cell.angle_beta   90.00
_cell.angle_gamma   90.00
#
_symmetry.space_group_name_H-M   'P 1'
#
loop_
_entity.id
_entity.type
_entity.pdbx_description
1 polymer ?
#
loop_
_entity_poly.entity_id
_entity_poly.type
_entity_poly.pdbx_seq_one_letter_code
_entity_poly.pdbx_strand_id
1 'polypeptide(L)'
;MKKYFQIGFAVVILLVFVGTFVFLWQKSQPQPVEYEEYTVKTTDISKTTIITGRIEPRNEVNVKPQMSGIISAIYKEAGETVTAGEVIAKVKVIPDEGQLSAAQARIRLAGINERQARVDYEREKALYDKGLVSGDEYDQKRKAWQQATEEVRAAKDNLEVVRDGVSKENASNSSTLIRSTISGLILDVPVKVGNTVILSNTFNDGTTIATVANMADLIFRGNVDETEVGRLVTGMPMKITIGAMQDERLQASLEYISPKATQNNGANQFEIKAAVHVGAANKIRSGYSANAEIVLAEAKQALTVPESAITFEGTSTFVNVVKEKEGQKTYEKRRVTTGLSDGINIQVTSGLKKGERVRGPKKVNDDANDE
;
A
#
# COMPACT_ATOMS: atom_id res chain seq x y z
N MET A 1 -50.87 87.08 12.23
CA MET A 1 -49.86 86.16 12.75
C MET A 1 -49.99 84.70 12.27
N LYS A 2 -51.17 84.11 12.11
CA LYS A 2 -51.33 82.72 11.62
C LYS A 2 -50.80 82.45 10.20
N LYS A 3 -50.91 83.42 9.24
CA LYS A 3 -50.43 83.17 7.86
C LYS A 3 -48.90 83.11 7.74
N TYR A 4 -48.19 83.92 8.49
CA TYR A 4 -46.68 83.85 8.48
C TYR A 4 -46.13 82.53 9.12
N PHE A 5 -46.85 82.01 10.10
CA PHE A 5 -46.48 80.73 10.71
C PHE A 5 -46.72 79.55 9.76
N GLN A 6 -47.78 79.56 8.95
CA GLN A 6 -48.07 78.55 7.96
C GLN A 6 -47.05 78.59 6.79
N ILE A 7 -46.59 79.80 6.36
CA ILE A 7 -45.59 79.97 5.31
C ILE A 7 -44.21 79.46 5.87
N GLY A 8 -43.84 79.82 7.10
CA GLY A 8 -42.60 79.29 7.72
C GLY A 8 -42.57 77.78 7.86
N PHE A 9 -43.71 77.18 8.23
CA PHE A 9 -43.82 75.70 8.34
C PHE A 9 -43.73 74.99 6.96
N ALA A 10 -44.33 75.58 5.91
CA ALA A 10 -44.22 75.06 4.55
C ALA A 10 -42.79 75.12 3.99
N VAL A 11 -42.04 76.19 4.30
CA VAL A 11 -40.61 76.34 3.93
C VAL A 11 -39.74 75.28 4.62
N VAL A 12 -39.99 75.00 5.91
CA VAL A 12 -39.24 73.98 6.65
C VAL A 12 -39.51 72.59 6.04
N ILE A 13 -40.77 72.26 5.70
CA ILE A 13 -41.13 70.98 5.05
C ILE A 13 -40.43 70.86 3.69
N LEU A 14 -40.42 71.96 2.90
CA LEU A 14 -39.75 71.98 1.59
C LEU A 14 -38.23 71.76 1.75
N LEU A 15 -37.57 72.37 2.74
CA LEU A 15 -36.13 72.17 3.03
C LEU A 15 -35.84 70.74 3.45
N VAL A 16 -36.68 70.12 4.32
CA VAL A 16 -36.55 68.74 4.68
C VAL A 16 -36.71 67.84 3.51
N PHE A 17 -37.70 68.10 2.63
CA PHE A 17 -37.93 67.28 1.43
C PHE A 17 -36.77 67.39 0.45
N VAL A 18 -36.23 68.59 0.19
CA VAL A 18 -35.04 68.79 -0.63
C VAL A 18 -33.80 68.13 -0.01
N GLY A 19 -33.64 68.28 1.30
CA GLY A 19 -32.52 67.61 2.02
C GLY A 19 -32.58 66.08 1.92
N THR A 20 -33.75 65.50 2.14
CA THR A 20 -33.93 64.05 1.99
C THR A 20 -33.75 63.59 0.56
N PHE A 21 -34.22 64.37 -0.41
CA PHE A 21 -34.02 64.03 -1.86
C PHE A 21 -32.53 64.11 -2.27
N VAL A 22 -31.80 65.10 -1.81
CA VAL A 22 -30.35 65.21 -2.05
C VAL A 22 -29.59 64.10 -1.36
N PHE A 23 -29.95 63.76 -0.12
CA PHE A 23 -29.38 62.65 0.62
C PHE A 23 -29.62 61.28 -0.07
N LEU A 24 -30.87 61.02 -0.53
CA LEU A 24 -31.21 59.82 -1.27
C LEU A 24 -30.51 59.78 -2.63
N TRP A 25 -30.38 60.92 -3.31
CA TRP A 25 -29.67 60.98 -4.58
C TRP A 25 -28.18 60.74 -4.43
N GLN A 26 -27.50 61.24 -3.37
CA GLN A 26 -26.11 60.93 -3.04
C GLN A 26 -25.93 59.45 -2.66
N LYS A 27 -26.87 58.88 -1.92
CA LYS A 27 -26.82 57.46 -1.50
C LYS A 27 -27.18 56.51 -2.67
N SER A 28 -27.91 57.01 -3.69
CA SER A 28 -28.29 56.24 -4.89
C SER A 28 -27.21 56.23 -5.96
N GLN A 29 -26.10 56.94 -5.78
CA GLN A 29 -25.00 56.85 -6.75
C GLN A 29 -24.31 55.47 -6.58
N PRO A 30 -24.18 54.69 -7.70
CA PRO A 30 -23.51 53.41 -7.61
C PRO A 30 -22.06 53.62 -7.15
N GLN A 31 -21.71 52.99 -6.03
CA GLN A 31 -20.32 53.01 -5.56
C GLN A 31 -19.41 52.39 -6.64
N PRO A 32 -18.25 52.98 -6.94
CA PRO A 32 -17.33 52.43 -7.91
C PRO A 32 -16.96 51.02 -7.50
N VAL A 33 -17.31 50.04 -8.32
CA VAL A 33 -16.99 48.63 -8.08
C VAL A 33 -15.48 48.45 -8.21
N GLU A 34 -14.81 48.20 -7.10
CA GLU A 34 -13.41 47.84 -7.13
C GLU A 34 -13.25 46.35 -7.50
N TYR A 35 -12.32 46.08 -8.39
CA TYR A 35 -11.95 44.75 -8.80
C TYR A 35 -10.54 44.43 -8.32
N GLU A 36 -10.27 43.18 -8.02
CA GLU A 36 -8.92 42.73 -7.82
C GLU A 36 -8.14 42.80 -9.13
N GLU A 37 -6.85 43.10 -9.03
CA GLU A 37 -5.98 43.16 -10.21
C GLU A 37 -4.83 42.17 -10.03
N TYR A 38 -4.62 41.35 -11.03
CA TYR A 38 -3.54 40.39 -11.06
C TYR A 38 -2.56 40.72 -12.17
N THR A 39 -1.28 40.57 -11.85
CA THR A 39 -0.21 40.77 -12.85
C THR A 39 0.12 39.43 -13.50
N VAL A 40 0.15 39.37 -14.82
CA VAL A 40 0.57 38.19 -15.59
C VAL A 40 2.03 37.87 -15.27
N LYS A 41 2.25 36.72 -14.65
CA LYS A 41 3.57 36.25 -14.22
C LYS A 41 3.98 35.05 -15.07
N THR A 42 5.28 34.78 -15.05
CA THR A 42 5.81 33.54 -15.61
C THR A 42 6.11 32.59 -14.46
N THR A 43 5.38 31.46 -14.38
CA THR A 43 5.54 30.45 -13.33
C THR A 43 5.45 29.05 -13.93
N ASP A 44 5.97 28.09 -13.22
CA ASP A 44 5.73 26.69 -13.56
C ASP A 44 4.34 26.31 -13.05
N ILE A 45 3.57 25.64 -13.91
CA ILE A 45 2.22 25.15 -13.60
C ILE A 45 2.18 23.66 -13.89
N SER A 46 1.61 22.89 -12.96
CA SER A 46 1.44 21.45 -13.10
C SER A 46 0.03 21.03 -12.73
N LYS A 47 -0.53 20.15 -13.53
CA LYS A 47 -1.77 19.47 -13.20
C LYS A 47 -1.44 18.18 -12.49
N THR A 48 -1.84 18.08 -11.22
CA THR A 48 -1.60 16.92 -10.39
C THR A 48 -2.90 16.19 -10.06
N THR A 49 -2.81 14.89 -9.81
CA THR A 49 -3.89 14.12 -9.18
C THR A 49 -3.36 13.44 -7.94
N ILE A 50 -4.22 13.27 -6.93
CA ILE A 50 -3.87 12.63 -5.66
C ILE A 50 -4.55 11.27 -5.59
N ILE A 51 -3.74 10.24 -5.43
CA ILE A 51 -4.17 8.86 -5.31
C ILE A 51 -3.95 8.40 -3.89
N THR A 52 -5.00 7.92 -3.25
CA THR A 52 -4.91 7.34 -1.91
C THR A 52 -4.53 5.87 -1.99
N GLY A 53 -3.71 5.42 -1.07
CA GLY A 53 -3.24 4.05 -1.02
C GLY A 53 -2.51 3.75 0.27
N ARG A 54 -1.64 2.75 0.21
CA ARG A 54 -0.81 2.31 1.34
C ARG A 54 0.59 1.90 0.89
N ILE A 55 1.53 1.98 1.82
CA ILE A 55 2.89 1.50 1.63
C ILE A 55 2.95 0.05 2.09
N GLU A 56 3.44 -0.83 1.24
CA GLU A 56 3.59 -2.25 1.50
C GLU A 56 4.98 -2.72 1.04
N PRO A 57 5.54 -3.78 1.64
CA PRO A 57 6.71 -4.42 1.07
C PRO A 57 6.34 -5.06 -0.28
N ARG A 58 7.27 -5.02 -1.24
CA ARG A 58 7.07 -5.66 -2.55
C ARG A 58 6.85 -7.17 -2.42
N ASN A 59 7.61 -7.81 -1.54
CA ASN A 59 7.57 -9.23 -1.27
C ASN A 59 7.24 -9.47 0.20
N GLU A 60 6.08 -10.06 0.43
CA GLU A 60 5.60 -10.50 1.71
C GLU A 60 5.28 -11.99 1.63
N VAL A 61 5.81 -12.78 2.54
CA VAL A 61 5.66 -14.23 2.54
C VAL A 61 5.07 -14.70 3.86
N ASN A 62 3.97 -15.41 3.76
CA ASN A 62 3.34 -16.10 4.87
C ASN A 62 4.04 -17.45 5.08
N VAL A 63 4.82 -17.55 6.14
CA VAL A 63 5.49 -18.80 6.56
C VAL A 63 4.44 -19.73 7.15
N LYS A 64 4.28 -20.90 6.53
CA LYS A 64 3.29 -21.91 6.91
C LYS A 64 3.98 -23.20 7.34
N PRO A 65 3.36 -24.02 8.21
CA PRO A 65 3.93 -25.28 8.65
C PRO A 65 3.90 -26.32 7.52
N GLN A 66 4.87 -27.22 7.50
CA GLN A 66 4.92 -28.37 6.58
C GLN A 66 4.17 -29.58 7.12
N MET A 67 3.74 -29.54 8.38
CA MET A 67 2.94 -30.58 9.03
C MET A 67 2.00 -30.00 10.06
N SER A 68 0.89 -30.69 10.32
CA SER A 68 -0.05 -30.33 11.36
C SER A 68 0.44 -30.72 12.75
N GLY A 69 0.10 -29.92 13.76
CA GLY A 69 0.49 -30.20 15.13
C GLY A 69 0.18 -29.03 16.07
N ILE A 70 0.89 -28.98 17.20
CA ILE A 70 0.79 -27.92 18.21
C ILE A 70 2.09 -27.13 18.25
N ILE A 71 2.03 -25.81 18.30
CA ILE A 71 3.21 -24.96 18.53
C ILE A 71 3.81 -25.26 19.89
N SER A 72 5.03 -25.80 19.92
CA SER A 72 5.74 -26.14 21.15
C SER A 72 6.68 -25.03 21.61
N ALA A 73 7.22 -24.23 20.70
CA ALA A 73 8.05 -23.06 20.97
C ALA A 73 8.00 -22.05 19.84
N ILE A 74 8.13 -20.77 20.17
CA ILE A 74 8.33 -19.66 19.25
C ILE A 74 9.69 -19.05 19.62
N TYR A 75 10.59 -18.92 18.65
CA TYR A 75 11.95 -18.44 18.85
C TYR A 75 12.16 -17.01 18.37
N LYS A 76 11.21 -16.51 17.57
CA LYS A 76 11.26 -15.17 16.98
C LYS A 76 9.92 -14.47 17.13
N GLU A 77 9.97 -13.18 17.43
CA GLU A 77 8.79 -12.33 17.62
C GLU A 77 8.63 -11.32 16.47
N ALA A 78 7.46 -10.69 16.40
CA ALA A 78 7.22 -9.61 15.46
C ALA A 78 8.17 -8.42 15.75
N GLY A 79 8.76 -7.87 14.68
CA GLY A 79 9.76 -6.79 14.75
C GLY A 79 11.21 -7.28 14.75
N GLU A 80 11.47 -8.59 14.84
CA GLU A 80 12.82 -9.14 14.69
C GLU A 80 13.16 -9.43 13.22
N THR A 81 14.44 -9.36 12.90
CA THR A 81 14.95 -9.75 11.58
C THR A 81 15.32 -11.23 11.56
N VAL A 82 15.08 -11.86 10.41
CA VAL A 82 15.42 -13.25 10.15
C VAL A 82 16.14 -13.40 8.83
N THR A 83 17.00 -14.41 8.75
CA THR A 83 17.65 -14.86 7.51
C THR A 83 16.92 -16.07 6.93
N ALA A 84 17.06 -16.28 5.60
CA ALA A 84 16.50 -17.47 4.97
C ALA A 84 17.09 -18.75 5.61
N GLY A 85 16.21 -19.70 5.96
CA GLY A 85 16.57 -20.93 6.67
C GLY A 85 16.58 -20.81 8.20
N GLU A 86 16.49 -19.62 8.79
CA GLU A 86 16.47 -19.42 10.23
C GLU A 86 15.16 -19.93 10.84
N VAL A 87 15.23 -20.53 12.03
CA VAL A 87 14.08 -21.13 12.71
C VAL A 87 13.26 -20.06 13.40
N ILE A 88 11.96 -20.01 13.09
CA ILE A 88 10.98 -19.09 13.68
C ILE A 88 10.23 -19.77 14.83
N ALA A 89 9.77 -21.00 14.60
CA ALA A 89 8.95 -21.73 15.57
C ALA A 89 9.19 -23.24 15.47
N LYS A 90 8.74 -23.97 16.48
CA LYS A 90 8.75 -25.43 16.52
C LYS A 90 7.34 -25.96 16.68
N VAL A 91 6.97 -26.93 15.86
CA VAL A 91 5.71 -27.67 15.93
C VAL A 91 5.98 -29.04 16.53
N LYS A 92 5.13 -29.47 17.46
CA LYS A 92 5.07 -30.82 17.96
C LYS A 92 3.94 -31.56 17.24
N VAL A 93 4.27 -32.69 16.62
CA VAL A 93 3.30 -33.51 15.91
C VAL A 93 2.30 -34.12 16.88
N ILE A 94 1.05 -34.22 16.48
CA ILE A 94 0.03 -35.04 17.14
C ILE A 94 -0.11 -36.27 16.27
N PRO A 95 0.48 -37.42 16.68
CA PRO A 95 0.40 -38.63 15.87
C PRO A 95 -1.03 -39.16 15.81
N ASP A 96 -1.39 -39.75 14.68
CA ASP A 96 -2.60 -40.55 14.55
C ASP A 96 -2.42 -41.87 15.29
N GLU A 97 -3.33 -42.16 16.20
CA GLU A 97 -3.29 -43.37 17.04
C GLU A 97 -3.27 -44.66 16.22
N GLY A 98 -4.01 -44.70 15.08
CA GLY A 98 -4.04 -45.85 14.20
C GLY A 98 -2.68 -46.09 13.52
N GLN A 99 -2.08 -45.03 13.00
CA GLN A 99 -0.75 -45.07 12.38
C GLN A 99 0.35 -45.44 13.42
N LEU A 100 0.26 -44.88 14.63
CA LEU A 100 1.18 -45.16 15.71
C LEU A 100 1.12 -46.68 16.11
N SER A 101 -0.10 -47.20 16.27
CA SER A 101 -0.31 -48.62 16.59
C SER A 101 0.19 -49.55 15.45
N ALA A 102 -0.06 -49.19 14.19
CA ALA A 102 0.44 -49.95 13.04
C ALA A 102 1.98 -49.96 12.97
N ALA A 103 2.64 -48.80 13.18
CA ALA A 103 4.10 -48.71 13.22
C ALA A 103 4.70 -49.57 14.35
N GLN A 104 4.09 -49.54 15.53
CA GLN A 104 4.48 -50.39 16.64
C GLN A 104 4.33 -51.89 16.33
N ALA A 105 3.22 -52.30 15.69
CA ALA A 105 3.01 -53.67 15.25
C ALA A 105 4.08 -54.12 14.25
N ARG A 106 4.47 -53.25 13.32
CA ARG A 106 5.51 -53.52 12.32
C ARG A 106 6.87 -53.80 12.99
N ILE A 107 7.25 -53.02 14.02
CA ILE A 107 8.48 -53.30 14.79
C ILE A 107 8.43 -54.67 15.47
N ARG A 108 7.28 -55.03 16.06
CA ARG A 108 7.14 -56.35 16.69
C ARG A 108 7.30 -57.47 15.68
N LEU A 109 6.70 -57.39 14.50
CA LEU A 109 6.83 -58.38 13.42
C LEU A 109 8.27 -58.44 12.91
N ALA A 110 8.88 -57.31 12.55
CA ALA A 110 10.28 -57.28 12.13
C ALA A 110 11.23 -57.87 13.15
N GLY A 111 11.01 -57.60 14.47
CA GLY A 111 11.79 -58.16 15.53
C GLY A 111 11.61 -59.68 15.73
N ILE A 112 10.45 -60.24 15.39
CA ILE A 112 10.25 -61.71 15.37
C ILE A 112 11.07 -62.30 14.23
N ASN A 113 11.00 -61.77 13.04
CA ASN A 113 11.73 -62.22 11.85
C ASN A 113 13.25 -62.13 12.09
N GLU A 114 13.74 -61.05 12.65
CA GLU A 114 15.16 -60.83 12.97
C GLU A 114 15.66 -61.91 13.94
N ARG A 115 14.91 -62.18 15.02
CA ARG A 115 15.30 -63.21 16.01
C ARG A 115 15.36 -64.58 15.33
N GLN A 116 14.40 -64.93 14.47
CA GLN A 116 14.41 -66.20 13.74
C GLN A 116 15.64 -66.29 12.83
N ALA A 117 15.86 -65.26 12.01
CA ALA A 117 16.99 -65.22 11.06
C ALA A 117 18.34 -65.23 11.80
N ARG A 118 18.43 -64.63 12.96
CA ARG A 118 19.62 -64.69 13.83
C ARG A 118 19.88 -66.08 14.37
N VAL A 119 18.87 -66.76 14.87
CA VAL A 119 19.01 -68.17 15.37
C VAL A 119 19.47 -69.09 14.22
N ASP A 120 18.90 -68.93 13.05
CA ASP A 120 19.29 -69.72 11.88
C ASP A 120 20.74 -69.44 11.44
N TYR A 121 21.12 -68.15 11.42
CA TYR A 121 22.50 -67.74 11.15
C TYR A 121 23.50 -68.29 12.20
N GLU A 122 23.20 -68.18 13.49
CA GLU A 122 24.06 -68.68 14.57
C GLU A 122 24.25 -70.23 14.49
N ARG A 123 23.19 -70.94 14.14
CA ARG A 123 23.21 -72.38 13.88
C ARG A 123 24.09 -72.72 12.68
N GLU A 124 23.89 -72.05 11.57
CA GLU A 124 24.64 -72.29 10.33
C GLU A 124 26.11 -71.93 10.49
N LYS A 125 26.41 -70.88 11.23
CA LYS A 125 27.77 -70.47 11.58
C LYS A 125 28.49 -71.59 12.34
N ALA A 126 27.82 -72.16 13.35
CA ALA A 126 28.40 -73.24 14.15
C ALA A 126 28.66 -74.53 13.34
N LEU A 127 27.86 -74.76 12.29
CA LEU A 127 28.07 -75.91 11.37
C LEU A 127 29.18 -75.58 10.35
N TYR A 128 29.25 -74.36 9.84
CA TYR A 128 30.31 -73.92 8.96
C TYR A 128 31.70 -73.96 9.61
N ASP A 129 31.81 -73.50 10.89
CA ASP A 129 33.01 -73.52 11.66
C ASP A 129 33.54 -74.97 11.89
N LYS A 130 32.65 -76.02 11.78
CA LYS A 130 32.97 -77.45 11.85
C LYS A 130 33.16 -78.06 10.44
N GLY A 131 33.05 -77.29 9.37
CA GLY A 131 33.20 -77.82 7.97
C GLY A 131 32.03 -78.70 7.52
N LEU A 132 30.83 -78.55 8.12
CA LEU A 132 29.65 -79.42 7.85
C LEU A 132 28.68 -78.80 6.81
N VAL A 133 28.83 -77.56 6.47
CA VAL A 133 28.00 -76.83 5.47
C VAL A 133 28.89 -76.06 4.55
N SER A 134 28.33 -75.70 3.35
CA SER A 134 29.01 -74.90 2.32
C SER A 134 29.11 -73.42 2.69
N GLY A 135 30.10 -72.70 2.14
CA GLY A 135 30.21 -71.24 2.28
C GLY A 135 28.99 -70.49 1.74
N ASP A 136 28.38 -71.00 0.68
CA ASP A 136 27.19 -70.39 0.09
C ASP A 136 25.96 -70.45 1.02
N GLU A 137 25.77 -71.59 1.73
CA GLU A 137 24.68 -71.76 2.70
C GLU A 137 24.86 -70.83 3.90
N TYR A 138 26.08 -70.74 4.45
CA TYR A 138 26.43 -69.79 5.48
C TYR A 138 26.18 -68.32 5.06
N ASP A 139 26.64 -67.95 3.86
CA ASP A 139 26.48 -66.59 3.34
C ASP A 139 25.01 -66.23 3.10
N GLN A 140 24.17 -67.15 2.66
CA GLN A 140 22.73 -66.97 2.56
C GLN A 140 22.09 -66.65 3.91
N LYS A 141 22.42 -67.41 4.96
CA LYS A 141 21.87 -67.17 6.32
C LYS A 141 22.37 -65.85 6.89
N ARG A 142 23.64 -65.54 6.67
CA ARG A 142 24.22 -64.25 7.07
C ARG A 142 23.50 -63.09 6.40
N LYS A 143 23.28 -63.13 5.08
CA LYS A 143 22.53 -62.10 4.34
C LYS A 143 21.08 -61.99 4.80
N ALA A 144 20.39 -63.10 5.08
CA ALA A 144 19.03 -63.08 5.60
C ALA A 144 18.93 -62.41 6.96
N TRP A 145 19.87 -62.68 7.86
CA TRP A 145 19.92 -62.01 9.15
C TRP A 145 20.24 -60.52 9.02
N GLN A 146 21.19 -60.11 8.17
CA GLN A 146 21.47 -58.73 7.86
C GLN A 146 20.25 -57.98 7.33
N GLN A 147 19.51 -58.58 6.39
CA GLN A 147 18.29 -58.03 5.85
C GLN A 147 17.21 -57.83 6.91
N ALA A 148 17.00 -58.84 7.76
CA ALA A 148 16.05 -58.73 8.86
C ALA A 148 16.43 -57.66 9.89
N THR A 149 17.73 -57.49 10.14
CA THR A 149 18.26 -56.41 11.04
C THR A 149 17.96 -55.04 10.45
N GLU A 150 18.19 -54.82 9.15
CA GLU A 150 17.86 -53.56 8.48
C GLU A 150 16.34 -53.32 8.44
N GLU A 151 15.50 -54.34 8.31
CA GLU A 151 14.04 -54.19 8.40
C GLU A 151 13.60 -53.71 9.80
N VAL A 152 14.20 -54.21 10.89
CA VAL A 152 13.94 -53.71 12.25
C VAL A 152 14.34 -52.24 12.35
N ARG A 153 15.49 -51.83 11.77
CA ARG A 153 15.95 -50.44 11.76
C ARG A 153 14.97 -49.56 11.04
N ALA A 154 14.58 -49.93 9.82
CA ALA A 154 13.63 -49.20 9.03
C ALA A 154 12.24 -49.06 9.72
N ALA A 155 11.78 -50.13 10.39
CA ALA A 155 10.54 -50.08 11.16
C ALA A 155 10.64 -49.13 12.38
N LYS A 156 11.79 -49.04 13.05
CA LYS A 156 12.03 -48.10 14.14
C LYS A 156 12.06 -46.66 13.63
N ASP A 157 12.76 -46.39 12.54
CA ASP A 157 12.82 -45.05 11.92
C ASP A 157 11.43 -44.59 11.50
N ASN A 158 10.60 -45.48 10.93
CA ASN A 158 9.22 -45.18 10.60
C ASN A 158 8.39 -44.83 11.84
N LEU A 159 8.56 -45.55 12.97
CA LEU A 159 7.88 -45.20 14.22
C LEU A 159 8.29 -43.81 14.71
N GLU A 160 9.59 -43.44 14.64
CA GLU A 160 10.06 -42.13 15.02
C GLU A 160 9.41 -41.04 14.15
N VAL A 161 9.34 -41.25 12.82
CA VAL A 161 8.65 -40.33 11.88
C VAL A 161 7.17 -40.17 12.21
N VAL A 162 6.47 -41.27 12.51
CA VAL A 162 5.04 -41.23 12.86
C VAL A 162 4.81 -40.52 14.18
N ARG A 163 5.69 -40.75 15.21
CA ARG A 163 5.54 -40.18 16.55
C ARG A 163 6.05 -38.74 16.66
N ASP A 164 7.21 -38.46 16.08
CA ASP A 164 7.95 -37.21 16.30
C ASP A 164 7.99 -36.32 15.05
N GLY A 165 7.51 -36.83 13.90
CA GLY A 165 7.51 -36.12 12.62
C GLY A 165 8.86 -36.12 11.90
N VAL A 166 9.89 -36.72 12.50
CA VAL A 166 11.26 -36.76 12.00
C VAL A 166 12.02 -37.96 12.56
N SER A 167 12.86 -38.59 11.75
CA SER A 167 13.85 -39.55 12.28
C SER A 167 15.08 -38.81 12.83
N LYS A 168 15.77 -39.38 13.78
CA LYS A 168 16.99 -38.81 14.38
C LYS A 168 18.09 -38.54 13.35
N GLU A 169 18.18 -39.36 12.32
CA GLU A 169 19.16 -39.20 11.23
C GLU A 169 18.90 -37.93 10.38
N ASN A 170 17.65 -37.49 10.27
CA ASN A 170 17.23 -36.31 9.50
C ASN A 170 16.82 -35.12 10.38
N ALA A 171 17.17 -35.07 11.63
CA ALA A 171 16.74 -34.08 12.59
C ALA A 171 17.11 -32.62 12.18
N SER A 172 18.21 -32.42 11.46
CA SER A 172 18.65 -31.11 10.95
C SER A 172 17.73 -30.53 9.88
N ASN A 173 17.07 -31.40 9.10
CA ASN A 173 16.14 -31.05 8.02
C ASN A 173 14.67 -31.31 8.41
N SER A 174 14.41 -31.30 9.72
CA SER A 174 13.10 -31.64 10.27
C SER A 174 12.01 -30.67 9.84
N SER A 175 10.90 -31.21 9.34
CA SER A 175 9.67 -30.48 9.04
C SER A 175 8.96 -29.94 10.29
N THR A 176 9.41 -30.34 11.51
CA THR A 176 8.89 -29.80 12.78
C THR A 176 9.45 -28.42 13.10
N LEU A 177 10.59 -28.03 12.49
CA LEU A 177 11.18 -26.71 12.64
C LEU A 177 10.69 -25.79 11.51
N ILE A 178 9.89 -24.82 11.87
CA ILE A 178 9.38 -23.83 10.91
C ILE A 178 10.46 -22.79 10.68
N ARG A 179 10.91 -22.73 9.43
CA ARG A 179 12.00 -21.83 9.00
C ARG A 179 11.50 -20.74 8.06
N SER A 180 12.13 -19.58 8.13
CA SER A 180 11.89 -18.53 7.14
C SER A 180 12.37 -18.97 5.75
N THR A 181 11.57 -18.71 4.72
CA THR A 181 11.95 -18.96 3.32
C THR A 181 12.70 -17.79 2.70
N ILE A 182 12.57 -16.60 3.29
CA ILE A 182 13.24 -15.37 2.84
C ILE A 182 13.95 -14.68 4.01
N SER A 183 14.91 -13.82 3.71
CA SER A 183 15.50 -12.91 4.70
C SER A 183 14.67 -11.64 4.75
N GLY A 184 14.39 -11.13 5.96
CA GLY A 184 13.59 -9.92 6.13
C GLY A 184 13.20 -9.64 7.57
N LEU A 185 12.24 -8.75 7.74
CA LEU A 185 11.62 -8.40 9.02
C LEU A 185 10.37 -9.26 9.23
N ILE A 186 10.18 -9.78 10.42
CA ILE A 186 8.92 -10.43 10.81
C ILE A 186 7.90 -9.33 11.09
N LEU A 187 6.84 -9.27 10.27
CA LEU A 187 5.78 -8.29 10.43
C LEU A 187 4.78 -8.69 11.51
N ASP A 188 4.44 -9.98 11.55
CA ASP A 188 3.44 -10.54 12.48
C ASP A 188 3.72 -12.01 12.77
N VAL A 189 3.34 -12.44 13.99
CA VAL A 189 3.32 -13.84 14.46
C VAL A 189 1.96 -14.10 15.11
N PRO A 190 0.91 -14.44 14.30
CA PRO A 190 -0.45 -14.56 14.81
C PRO A 190 -0.72 -15.76 15.69
N VAL A 191 0.26 -16.68 15.83
CA VAL A 191 0.13 -17.90 16.64
C VAL A 191 0.82 -17.77 17.99
N LYS A 192 0.36 -18.59 18.96
CA LYS A 192 0.94 -18.70 20.32
C LYS A 192 1.33 -20.13 20.61
N VAL A 193 2.26 -20.30 21.56
CA VAL A 193 2.59 -21.62 22.11
C VAL A 193 1.31 -22.30 22.63
N GLY A 194 1.08 -23.55 22.23
CA GLY A 194 -0.13 -24.29 22.51
C GLY A 194 -1.21 -24.22 21.42
N ASN A 195 -1.11 -23.30 20.44
CA ASN A 195 -2.06 -23.29 19.33
C ASN A 195 -1.87 -24.50 18.41
N THR A 196 -2.98 -25.07 17.95
CA THR A 196 -2.99 -26.06 16.88
C THR A 196 -2.79 -25.39 15.55
N VAL A 197 -1.92 -25.95 14.70
CA VAL A 197 -1.63 -25.46 13.36
C VAL A 197 -1.85 -26.58 12.33
N ILE A 198 -2.31 -26.19 11.15
CA ILE A 198 -2.68 -27.10 10.07
C ILE A 198 -1.83 -26.78 8.86
N LEU A 199 -1.29 -27.81 8.21
CA LEU A 199 -0.57 -27.66 6.94
C LEU A 199 -1.51 -27.18 5.82
N SER A 200 -0.98 -26.46 4.83
CA SER A 200 -1.71 -26.05 3.64
C SER A 200 -1.97 -27.28 2.75
N ASN A 201 -3.20 -27.39 2.24
CA ASN A 201 -3.61 -28.42 1.28
C ASN A 201 -4.62 -27.85 0.28
N THR A 202 -5.11 -28.67 -0.64
CA THR A 202 -6.07 -28.25 -1.69
C THR A 202 -7.37 -27.65 -1.15
N PHE A 203 -7.76 -27.98 0.08
CA PHE A 203 -9.02 -27.54 0.71
C PHE A 203 -8.81 -26.45 1.78
N ASN A 204 -7.57 -26.22 2.21
CA ASN A 204 -7.27 -25.29 3.29
C ASN A 204 -5.93 -24.60 3.05
N ASP A 205 -5.94 -23.27 3.13
CA ASP A 205 -4.73 -22.44 3.00
C ASP A 205 -3.66 -22.68 4.07
N GLY A 206 -4.01 -23.43 5.11
CA GLY A 206 -3.13 -23.69 6.24
C GLY A 206 -2.99 -22.49 7.19
N THR A 207 -2.38 -22.74 8.36
CA THR A 207 -2.18 -21.72 9.39
C THR A 207 -0.92 -20.91 9.10
N THR A 208 -1.03 -19.58 9.05
CA THR A 208 0.15 -18.69 8.99
C THR A 208 0.82 -18.67 10.36
N ILE A 209 2.12 -18.99 10.40
CA ILE A 209 2.93 -18.96 11.62
C ILE A 209 3.56 -17.60 11.81
N ALA A 210 4.11 -17.04 10.75
CA ALA A 210 4.71 -15.71 10.73
C ALA A 210 4.59 -15.11 9.33
N THR A 211 4.54 -13.79 9.26
CA THR A 211 4.63 -13.04 8.02
C THR A 211 5.99 -12.36 7.97
N VAL A 212 6.78 -12.66 6.93
CA VAL A 212 8.13 -12.11 6.76
C VAL A 212 8.18 -11.28 5.48
N ALA A 213 8.79 -10.10 5.55
CA ALA A 213 8.88 -9.19 4.42
C ALA A 213 10.24 -8.47 4.33
N ASN A 214 10.63 -8.13 3.10
CA ASN A 214 11.78 -7.28 2.87
C ASN A 214 11.38 -5.80 2.94
N MET A 215 11.70 -5.14 4.04
CA MET A 215 11.37 -3.72 4.28
C MET A 215 12.32 -2.74 3.57
N ALA A 216 13.34 -3.21 2.87
CA ALA A 216 14.20 -2.35 2.05
C ALA A 216 13.61 -2.06 0.66
N ASP A 217 12.65 -2.87 0.20
CA ASP A 217 11.97 -2.74 -1.09
C ASP A 217 10.47 -2.54 -0.86
N LEU A 218 10.06 -1.26 -0.78
CA LEU A 218 8.69 -0.86 -0.54
C LEU A 218 8.02 -0.38 -1.81
N ILE A 219 6.73 -0.67 -1.92
CA ILE A 219 5.86 -0.17 -2.97
C ILE A 219 4.69 0.62 -2.36
N PHE A 220 4.26 1.62 -3.09
CA PHE A 220 2.95 2.21 -2.90
C PHE A 220 1.93 1.43 -3.72
N ARG A 221 0.85 1.00 -3.09
CA ARG A 221 -0.30 0.39 -3.75
C ARG A 221 -1.51 1.28 -3.55
N GLY A 222 -2.10 1.76 -4.64
CA GLY A 222 -3.26 2.64 -4.62
C GLY A 222 -4.25 2.26 -5.71
N ASN A 223 -5.44 2.87 -5.63
CA ASN A 223 -6.50 2.69 -6.61
C ASN A 223 -6.81 4.02 -7.29
N VAL A 224 -6.93 3.98 -8.60
CA VAL A 224 -7.21 5.14 -9.46
C VAL A 224 -8.54 4.93 -10.15
N ASP A 225 -9.31 6.01 -10.27
CA ASP A 225 -10.59 6.03 -10.98
C ASP A 225 -10.41 5.84 -12.50
N GLU A 226 -11.42 5.28 -13.16
CA GLU A 226 -11.45 5.04 -14.61
C GLU A 226 -11.24 6.33 -15.42
N THR A 227 -11.71 7.47 -14.91
CA THR A 227 -11.60 8.76 -15.57
C THR A 227 -10.17 9.31 -15.63
N GLU A 228 -9.30 8.85 -14.73
CA GLU A 228 -7.92 9.33 -14.60
C GLU A 228 -6.88 8.32 -15.11
N VAL A 229 -7.16 7.02 -15.01
CA VAL A 229 -6.18 5.96 -15.36
C VAL A 229 -5.68 6.09 -16.80
N GLY A 230 -6.52 6.52 -17.74
CA GLY A 230 -6.15 6.72 -19.16
C GLY A 230 -5.06 7.76 -19.41
N ARG A 231 -4.71 8.57 -18.39
CA ARG A 231 -3.66 9.61 -18.47
C ARG A 231 -2.36 9.14 -17.80
N LEU A 232 -2.39 8.02 -17.09
CA LEU A 232 -1.23 7.50 -16.39
C LEU A 232 -0.36 6.66 -17.32
N VAL A 233 0.95 6.83 -17.21
CA VAL A 233 1.93 6.05 -17.96
C VAL A 233 2.98 5.54 -16.97
N THR A 234 3.41 4.30 -17.13
CA THR A 234 4.51 3.73 -16.35
C THR A 234 5.77 4.58 -16.49
N GLY A 235 6.51 4.73 -15.39
CA GLY A 235 7.68 5.61 -15.31
C GLY A 235 7.37 7.04 -14.84
N MET A 236 6.08 7.43 -14.70
CA MET A 236 5.76 8.76 -14.17
C MET A 236 6.29 8.93 -12.75
N PRO A 237 6.90 10.09 -12.44
CA PRO A 237 7.35 10.41 -11.09
C PRO A 237 6.16 10.72 -10.19
N MET A 238 6.24 10.25 -8.96
CA MET A 238 5.23 10.44 -7.92
C MET A 238 5.88 10.99 -6.66
N LYS A 239 5.16 11.85 -5.94
CA LYS A 239 5.52 12.28 -4.59
C LYS A 239 4.56 11.63 -3.62
N ILE A 240 5.10 10.89 -2.66
CA ILE A 240 4.29 10.18 -1.67
C ILE A 240 4.43 10.86 -0.32
N THR A 241 3.29 11.17 0.28
CA THR A 241 3.18 11.67 1.65
C THR A 241 2.51 10.60 2.50
N ILE A 242 3.19 10.15 3.56
CA ILE A 242 2.67 9.15 4.49
C ILE A 242 1.89 9.88 5.58
N GLY A 243 0.67 9.40 5.90
CA GLY A 243 -0.18 10.04 6.90
C GLY A 243 0.45 10.14 8.30
N ALA A 244 1.27 9.15 8.68
CA ALA A 244 1.99 9.14 9.96
C ALA A 244 3.28 10.00 9.97
N MET A 245 3.76 10.50 8.81
CA MET A 245 5.03 11.23 8.64
C MET A 245 4.82 12.37 7.64
N GLN A 246 3.98 13.34 7.99
CA GLN A 246 3.51 14.39 7.06
C GLN A 246 4.63 15.33 6.57
N ASP A 247 5.71 15.45 7.32
CA ASP A 247 6.86 16.29 6.96
C ASP A 247 7.80 15.63 5.95
N GLU A 248 7.69 14.31 5.76
CA GLU A 248 8.53 13.55 4.84
C GLU A 248 7.82 13.29 3.51
N ARG A 249 8.45 13.71 2.42
CA ARG A 249 7.99 13.44 1.05
C ARG A 249 8.92 12.43 0.41
N LEU A 250 8.40 11.26 0.11
CA LEU A 250 9.14 10.21 -0.55
C LEU A 250 8.98 10.34 -2.06
N GLN A 251 10.07 10.08 -2.78
CA GLN A 251 10.03 9.95 -4.24
C GLN A 251 9.62 8.53 -4.61
N ALA A 252 8.79 8.42 -5.63
CA ALA A 252 8.40 7.13 -6.18
C ALA A 252 8.25 7.22 -7.70
N SER A 253 8.25 6.07 -8.35
CA SER A 253 8.00 5.94 -9.78
C SER A 253 6.90 4.92 -10.03
N LEU A 254 5.93 5.28 -10.89
CA LEU A 254 4.84 4.40 -11.26
C LEU A 254 5.37 3.20 -12.08
N GLU A 255 5.25 1.99 -11.56
CA GLU A 255 5.77 0.78 -12.21
C GLU A 255 4.69 -0.04 -12.91
N TYR A 256 3.50 -0.05 -12.33
CA TYR A 256 2.44 -0.94 -12.80
C TYR A 256 1.07 -0.27 -12.71
N ILE A 257 0.28 -0.49 -13.75
CA ILE A 257 -1.13 -0.12 -13.82
C ILE A 257 -1.89 -1.39 -14.16
N SER A 258 -2.87 -1.77 -13.34
CA SER A 258 -3.68 -2.97 -13.58
C SER A 258 -4.42 -2.86 -14.92
N PRO A 259 -4.35 -3.89 -15.80
CA PRO A 259 -5.14 -3.92 -17.01
C PRO A 259 -6.62 -4.25 -16.77
N LYS A 260 -6.97 -4.63 -15.53
CA LYS A 260 -8.32 -5.02 -15.12
C LYS A 260 -8.81 -4.10 -14.01
N ALA A 261 -10.00 -3.53 -14.20
CA ALA A 261 -10.69 -2.80 -13.15
C ALA A 261 -11.23 -3.74 -12.06
N THR A 262 -11.23 -3.26 -10.83
CA THR A 262 -11.95 -3.82 -9.70
C THR A 262 -13.08 -2.86 -9.34
N GLN A 263 -14.29 -3.39 -9.13
CA GLN A 263 -15.42 -2.58 -8.68
C GLN A 263 -15.36 -2.42 -7.17
N ASN A 264 -15.28 -1.19 -6.71
CA ASN A 264 -15.30 -0.86 -5.29
C ASN A 264 -16.38 0.21 -5.05
N ASN A 265 -17.34 -0.08 -4.19
CA ASN A 265 -18.48 0.83 -3.90
C ASN A 265 -19.21 1.36 -5.15
N GLY A 266 -19.32 0.54 -6.21
CA GLY A 266 -19.99 0.91 -7.45
C GLY A 266 -19.13 1.71 -8.44
N ALA A 267 -17.90 2.10 -8.10
CA ALA A 267 -16.96 2.76 -8.99
C ALA A 267 -15.93 1.76 -9.55
N ASN A 268 -15.59 1.89 -10.82
CA ASN A 268 -14.50 1.15 -11.45
C ASN A 268 -13.16 1.77 -11.05
N GLN A 269 -12.32 0.99 -10.40
CA GLN A 269 -10.99 1.41 -9.96
C GLN A 269 -9.93 0.49 -10.52
N PHE A 270 -8.77 1.06 -10.85
CA PHE A 270 -7.60 0.34 -11.34
C PHE A 270 -6.49 0.38 -10.30
N GLU A 271 -5.99 -0.78 -9.92
CA GLU A 271 -4.83 -0.86 -9.02
C GLU A 271 -3.58 -0.33 -9.71
N ILE A 272 -2.83 0.50 -9.00
CA ILE A 272 -1.50 0.95 -9.42
C ILE A 272 -0.47 0.57 -8.38
N LYS A 273 0.77 0.34 -8.83
CA LYS A 273 1.93 0.11 -7.96
C LYS A 273 3.05 1.05 -8.37
N ALA A 274 3.66 1.66 -7.38
CA ALA A 274 4.82 2.53 -7.59
C ALA A 274 5.97 2.10 -6.67
N ALA A 275 7.19 2.03 -7.19
CA ALA A 275 8.38 1.80 -6.38
C ALA A 275 8.69 3.03 -5.55
N VAL A 276 8.84 2.85 -4.26
CA VAL A 276 9.13 3.92 -3.31
C VAL A 276 10.62 3.95 -3.01
N HIS A 277 11.25 5.09 -3.22
CA HIS A 277 12.66 5.28 -2.90
C HIS A 277 12.78 5.70 -1.44
N VAL A 278 13.14 4.74 -0.58
CA VAL A 278 13.25 4.96 0.87
C VAL A 278 14.72 5.20 1.23
N GLY A 279 15.00 6.29 1.94
CA GLY A 279 16.31 6.51 2.54
C GLY A 279 16.55 5.55 3.73
N ALA A 280 17.81 5.18 3.99
CA ALA A 280 18.19 4.20 5.01
C ALA A 280 17.77 4.58 6.46
N ALA A 281 17.38 5.83 6.70
CA ALA A 281 16.97 6.31 8.02
C ALA A 281 15.47 6.19 8.32
N ASN A 282 14.63 5.92 7.32
CA ASN A 282 13.17 5.99 7.48
C ASN A 282 12.60 4.68 8.01
N LYS A 283 12.05 4.73 9.23
CA LYS A 283 11.35 3.60 9.87
C LYS A 283 9.89 3.52 9.41
N ILE A 284 9.67 3.22 8.14
CA ILE A 284 8.33 3.04 7.59
C ILE A 284 7.81 1.67 7.98
N ARG A 285 6.55 1.60 8.41
CA ARG A 285 5.88 0.33 8.70
C ARG A 285 5.01 -0.08 7.53
N SER A 286 4.90 -1.38 7.31
CA SER A 286 3.94 -1.95 6.35
C SER A 286 2.51 -1.56 6.72
N GLY A 287 1.69 -1.24 5.71
CA GLY A 287 0.30 -0.86 5.90
C GLY A 287 0.05 0.62 6.19
N TYR A 288 1.06 1.47 6.27
CA TYR A 288 0.84 2.91 6.43
C TYR A 288 0.04 3.48 5.27
N SER A 289 -1.02 4.23 5.60
CA SER A 289 -1.78 5.01 4.62
C SER A 289 -0.91 6.12 4.04
N ALA A 290 -0.99 6.30 2.73
CA ALA A 290 -0.21 7.27 2.00
C ALA A 290 -1.03 7.90 0.88
N ASN A 291 -0.70 9.15 0.57
CA ASN A 291 -1.22 9.88 -0.58
C ASN A 291 -0.08 10.07 -1.58
N ALA A 292 -0.33 9.63 -2.81
CA ALA A 292 0.60 9.79 -3.91
C ALA A 292 0.12 10.88 -4.84
N GLU A 293 0.92 11.91 -5.02
CA GLU A 293 0.72 13.00 -5.96
C GLU A 293 1.44 12.67 -7.27
N ILE A 294 0.69 12.58 -8.36
CA ILE A 294 1.21 12.35 -9.71
C ILE A 294 1.06 13.62 -10.53
N VAL A 295 2.10 14.01 -11.22
CA VAL A 295 2.08 15.10 -12.19
C VAL A 295 1.59 14.56 -13.54
N LEU A 296 0.36 14.90 -13.91
CA LEU A 296 -0.24 14.48 -15.18
C LEU A 296 0.24 15.31 -16.38
N ALA A 297 0.50 16.58 -16.15
CA ALA A 297 1.03 17.50 -17.16
C ALA A 297 1.75 18.66 -16.47
N GLU A 298 2.83 19.14 -17.08
CA GLU A 298 3.63 20.26 -16.57
C GLU A 298 3.91 21.25 -17.71
N ALA A 299 3.84 22.54 -17.44
CA ALA A 299 4.28 23.59 -18.34
C ALA A 299 5.24 24.51 -17.57
N LYS A 300 6.53 24.47 -17.95
CA LYS A 300 7.58 25.31 -17.35
C LYS A 300 7.57 26.70 -17.95
N GLN A 301 7.85 27.70 -17.11
CA GLN A 301 7.92 29.10 -17.51
C GLN A 301 6.70 29.57 -18.32
N ALA A 302 5.51 29.09 -17.97
CA ALA A 302 4.27 29.44 -18.61
C ALA A 302 3.77 30.82 -18.11
N LEU A 303 3.18 31.61 -19.00
CA LEU A 303 2.42 32.81 -18.60
C LEU A 303 1.16 32.36 -17.87
N THR A 304 1.00 32.75 -16.61
CA THR A 304 -0.12 32.34 -15.77
C THR A 304 -0.88 33.53 -15.22
N VAL A 305 -2.18 33.32 -15.07
CA VAL A 305 -3.10 34.21 -14.36
C VAL A 305 -3.98 33.36 -13.44
N PRO A 306 -4.51 33.91 -12.34
CA PRO A 306 -5.52 33.20 -11.55
C PRO A 306 -6.73 32.86 -12.42
N GLU A 307 -7.27 31.65 -12.25
CA GLU A 307 -8.42 31.19 -13.04
C GLU A 307 -9.65 32.10 -12.84
N SER A 308 -9.76 32.72 -11.67
CA SER A 308 -10.79 33.71 -11.33
C SER A 308 -10.77 34.99 -12.17
N ALA A 309 -9.66 35.28 -12.87
CA ALA A 309 -9.56 36.41 -13.81
C ALA A 309 -10.03 36.08 -15.23
N ILE A 310 -10.35 34.83 -15.49
CA ILE A 310 -10.79 34.32 -16.80
C ILE A 310 -12.31 34.26 -16.85
N THR A 311 -12.86 34.64 -17.99
CA THR A 311 -14.29 34.52 -18.30
C THR A 311 -14.48 33.55 -19.45
N PHE A 312 -15.21 32.46 -19.20
CA PHE A 312 -15.55 31.46 -20.21
C PHE A 312 -16.91 31.81 -20.84
N GLU A 313 -16.94 32.02 -22.14
CA GLU A 313 -18.17 32.26 -22.91
C GLU A 313 -18.29 31.24 -24.05
N GLY A 314 -19.09 30.21 -23.82
CA GLY A 314 -19.18 29.05 -24.72
C GLY A 314 -17.83 28.37 -24.90
N THR A 315 -17.31 28.34 -26.12
CA THR A 315 -16.00 27.77 -26.46
C THR A 315 -14.86 28.79 -26.45
N SER A 316 -15.15 30.05 -26.15
CA SER A 316 -14.16 31.13 -26.18
C SER A 316 -13.81 31.60 -24.78
N THR A 317 -12.54 31.91 -24.57
CA THR A 317 -12.01 32.36 -23.29
C THR A 317 -11.59 33.84 -23.43
N PHE A 318 -11.98 34.63 -22.45
CA PHE A 318 -11.72 36.05 -22.41
C PHE A 318 -11.10 36.48 -21.10
N VAL A 319 -10.33 37.57 -21.16
CA VAL A 319 -9.77 38.25 -19.99
C VAL A 319 -9.99 39.75 -20.15
N ASN A 320 -10.20 40.46 -19.06
CA ASN A 320 -10.29 41.90 -19.06
C ASN A 320 -8.93 42.51 -18.69
N VAL A 321 -8.23 43.04 -19.66
CA VAL A 321 -6.92 43.70 -19.46
C VAL A 321 -7.15 45.11 -18.92
N VAL A 322 -6.42 45.45 -17.85
CA VAL A 322 -6.47 46.78 -17.23
C VAL A 322 -5.62 47.73 -18.06
N LYS A 323 -6.23 48.78 -18.56
CA LYS A 323 -5.56 49.93 -19.17
C LYS A 323 -5.80 51.18 -18.32
N GLU A 324 -4.76 51.92 -18.08
CA GLU A 324 -4.81 53.19 -17.36
C GLU A 324 -4.65 54.33 -18.37
N LYS A 325 -5.66 55.17 -18.51
CA LYS A 325 -5.64 56.33 -19.38
C LYS A 325 -6.14 57.54 -18.57
N GLU A 326 -5.32 58.58 -18.47
CA GLU A 326 -5.66 59.83 -17.77
C GLU A 326 -6.15 59.63 -16.32
N GLY A 327 -5.56 58.66 -15.58
CA GLY A 327 -5.96 58.38 -14.22
C GLY A 327 -7.24 57.55 -14.05
N GLN A 328 -7.91 57.20 -15.15
CA GLN A 328 -9.06 56.30 -15.12
C GLN A 328 -8.69 54.89 -15.58
N LYS A 329 -9.12 53.89 -14.80
CA LYS A 329 -8.94 52.48 -15.16
C LYS A 329 -10.04 52.04 -16.12
N THR A 330 -9.64 51.55 -17.27
CA THR A 330 -10.54 50.95 -18.27
C THR A 330 -10.21 49.49 -18.46
N TYR A 331 -11.23 48.66 -18.77
CA TYR A 331 -11.10 47.24 -18.92
C TYR A 331 -11.35 46.85 -20.39
N GLU A 332 -10.31 46.34 -21.05
CA GLU A 332 -10.42 45.87 -22.43
C GLU A 332 -10.65 44.36 -22.42
N LYS A 333 -11.81 43.90 -22.90
CA LYS A 333 -12.11 42.49 -23.09
C LYS A 333 -11.26 41.95 -24.24
N ARG A 334 -10.38 40.99 -23.94
CA ARG A 334 -9.47 40.38 -24.91
C ARG A 334 -9.67 38.90 -24.95
N ARG A 335 -9.74 38.34 -26.15
CA ARG A 335 -9.76 36.90 -26.34
C ARG A 335 -8.37 36.34 -26.07
N VAL A 336 -8.31 35.23 -25.29
CA VAL A 336 -7.08 34.51 -24.96
C VAL A 336 -7.25 33.04 -25.28
N THR A 337 -6.13 32.39 -25.51
CA THR A 337 -6.10 30.91 -25.57
C THR A 337 -5.46 30.40 -24.28
N THR A 338 -6.17 29.54 -23.59
CA THR A 338 -5.72 28.94 -22.34
C THR A 338 -5.15 27.56 -22.59
N GLY A 339 -4.24 27.11 -21.71
CA GLY A 339 -3.63 25.80 -21.72
C GLY A 339 -3.92 25.05 -20.42
N LEU A 340 -2.87 24.64 -19.72
CA LEU A 340 -2.94 23.87 -18.50
C LEU A 340 -3.53 24.70 -17.34
N SER A 341 -4.40 24.11 -16.53
CA SER A 341 -4.90 24.67 -15.27
C SER A 341 -4.59 23.73 -14.10
N ASP A 342 -4.21 24.31 -12.95
CA ASP A 342 -4.04 23.60 -11.66
C ASP A 342 -5.23 23.81 -10.71
N GLY A 343 -6.31 24.48 -11.20
CA GLY A 343 -7.49 24.84 -10.42
C GLY A 343 -7.37 26.15 -9.65
N ILE A 344 -6.18 26.76 -9.57
CA ILE A 344 -5.90 28.06 -8.97
C ILE A 344 -5.43 29.04 -10.05
N ASN A 345 -4.45 28.61 -10.82
CA ASN A 345 -3.88 29.36 -11.94
C ASN A 345 -4.14 28.64 -13.25
N ILE A 346 -4.21 29.41 -14.32
CA ILE A 346 -4.36 28.87 -15.66
C ILE A 346 -3.26 29.44 -16.57
N GLN A 347 -2.69 28.56 -17.38
CA GLN A 347 -1.74 28.96 -18.42
C GLN A 347 -2.45 29.71 -19.52
N VAL A 348 -1.86 30.83 -19.97
CA VAL A 348 -2.28 31.55 -21.16
C VAL A 348 -1.22 31.35 -22.23
N THR A 349 -1.60 30.64 -23.32
CA THR A 349 -0.71 30.36 -24.44
C THR A 349 -0.64 31.48 -25.48
N SER A 350 -1.69 32.27 -25.57
CA SER A 350 -1.72 33.45 -26.46
C SER A 350 -2.69 34.52 -25.98
N GLY A 351 -2.45 35.77 -26.35
CA GLY A 351 -3.36 36.91 -26.08
C GLY A 351 -2.91 37.82 -24.94
N LEU A 352 -1.93 37.39 -24.10
CA LEU A 352 -1.37 38.21 -23.01
C LEU A 352 0.16 38.28 -23.09
N LYS A 353 0.70 39.33 -22.50
CA LYS A 353 2.14 39.53 -22.34
C LYS A 353 2.51 39.56 -20.84
N LYS A 354 3.74 39.13 -20.55
CA LYS A 354 4.30 39.21 -19.18
C LYS A 354 4.23 40.65 -18.68
N GLY A 355 3.73 40.83 -17.45
CA GLY A 355 3.62 42.14 -16.81
C GLY A 355 2.33 42.90 -17.10
N GLU A 356 1.47 42.43 -18.03
CA GLU A 356 0.12 43.01 -18.18
C GLU A 356 -0.70 42.81 -16.91
N ARG A 357 -1.60 43.75 -16.60
CA ARG A 357 -2.53 43.61 -15.48
C ARG A 357 -3.89 43.17 -16.02
N VAL A 358 -4.49 42.20 -15.35
CA VAL A 358 -5.82 41.66 -15.68
C VAL A 358 -6.77 41.85 -14.49
N ARG A 359 -8.04 42.09 -14.81
CA ARG A 359 -9.10 42.26 -13.82
C ARG A 359 -9.51 40.91 -13.27
N GLY A 360 -9.48 40.77 -11.95
CA GLY A 360 -10.02 39.63 -11.19
C GLY A 360 -11.49 39.82 -10.79
N PRO A 361 -11.95 39.09 -9.80
CA PRO A 361 -13.29 39.18 -9.23
C PRO A 361 -13.51 40.54 -8.57
N LYS A 362 -14.76 40.86 -8.25
CA LYS A 362 -15.14 42.03 -7.49
C LYS A 362 -14.58 41.90 -6.06
N LYS A 363 -13.92 42.96 -5.57
CA LYS A 363 -13.55 43.04 -4.15
C LYS A 363 -14.82 43.05 -3.31
N VAL A 364 -14.92 42.11 -2.40
CA VAL A 364 -15.95 42.11 -1.37
C VAL A 364 -15.45 43.04 -0.25
N ASN A 365 -16.10 44.19 -0.05
CA ASN A 365 -15.82 44.99 1.15
C ASN A 365 -16.47 44.26 2.32
N ASP A 366 -15.67 43.82 3.26
CA ASP A 366 -16.11 43.16 4.53
C ASP A 366 -16.83 44.12 5.49
N ASP A 367 -17.05 45.38 5.09
CA ASP A 367 -17.67 46.40 5.99
C ASP A 367 -19.20 46.28 6.12
N ALA A 368 -19.82 45.18 5.61
CA ALA A 368 -21.29 45.02 5.61
C ALA A 368 -21.83 44.08 6.71
N ASN A 369 -21.02 43.66 7.68
CA ASN A 369 -21.48 42.74 8.72
C ASN A 369 -21.43 43.29 10.16
N ASP A 370 -21.39 44.61 10.35
CA ASP A 370 -21.59 45.24 11.70
C ASP A 370 -22.85 46.15 11.67
N GLU A 371 -24.06 45.60 11.53
CA GLU A 371 -25.33 46.15 11.97
C GLU A 371 -26.29 45.05 12.42
#